data_a10aade4323b61126a4981b50e762275
#
_entry.id   a10aade4323b61126a4981b50e762275
#
_cell.length_a   1.000
_cell.length_b   1.000
_cell.length_c   1.000
_cell.angle_alpha   90.00
_cell.angle_beta   90.00
_cell.angle_gamma   90.00
#
_symmetry.space_group_name_H-M   'P 1'
#
loop_
_entity.id
_entity.type
_entity.pdbx_description
1 polymer ?
#
loop_
_entity_poly.entity_id
_entity_poly.type
_entity_poly.pdbx_seq_one_letter_code
_entity_poly.pdbx_strand_id
1 'polypeptide(L)'
;MEEKDLKKDLENDSILNEKYTINSKIGEGEHAKVYLVTDINKETYAAKILKENQEQVDINAFYREIEILKKINEIKGSERLIIKYYDSGKGDIKKGSLASSNRDYLINNYFPNGNLYTYLKKTKTGFEEKYAKIIFWKILEGIKFLHDLSICHLDIKLDNIVLDSHYNPIIMDFGLSSEMIKKGQDDYEYLKQNKGTPKFMCPEMFKMVKYKGIQADIFSLGVVLIYLVSNKNAFVLANKSDDSYKKFIKKDYKGFWDSFINNEPHLIKISEELKKLYFKLIAYLESNRPKNISEIFNDPWLADVKNYTNEDYQQYENYMINLENQKDNETLENNNQTNLNNQINEGNRSMSSDDENYFDFDIKPKYINKTGLNAMNYIKINGYLNPIDFMSFLLKKLRTEFNCGIRVEDKKKLKFEVTFTNEIRDELEKYESSKDAEEEEQEVDLADILQLKDNIIVIKLFESINGGYEIHFIKKQGEYMEYCKHFEEIKNIIKDYLNVIKEN
;
A
#
# COMPACT_ATOMS: atom_id res chain seq x y z
N MET A 1 -29.86 15.05 21.29
CA MET A 1 -28.81 15.58 20.37
C MET A 1 -28.19 14.36 19.72
N GLU A 2 -28.37 14.23 18.44
CA GLU A 2 -28.24 12.96 17.73
C GLU A 2 -26.77 12.54 17.50
N GLU A 3 -26.52 11.24 17.59
CA GLU A 3 -25.26 10.52 17.30
C GLU A 3 -24.61 10.83 15.91
N LYS A 4 -25.18 11.74 15.13
CA LYS A 4 -24.75 12.08 13.77
C LYS A 4 -23.55 13.05 13.69
N ASP A 5 -23.18 13.73 14.76
CA ASP A 5 -22.13 14.76 14.74
C ASP A 5 -20.71 14.26 15.08
N LEU A 6 -20.55 13.01 15.50
CA LEU A 6 -19.26 12.44 15.96
C LEU A 6 -18.35 11.88 14.82
N LYS A 7 -18.79 11.97 13.54
CA LYS A 7 -18.01 11.48 12.37
C LYS A 7 -17.27 12.57 11.60
N LYS A 8 -17.33 13.81 12.05
CA LYS A 8 -16.63 14.93 11.42
C LYS A 8 -15.12 14.92 11.73
N ASP A 9 -14.32 15.37 10.77
CA ASP A 9 -12.90 15.68 11.02
C ASP A 9 -12.80 16.67 12.16
N LEU A 10 -11.72 16.56 12.95
CA LEU A 10 -11.47 17.53 14.00
C LEU A 10 -11.34 18.92 13.36
N GLU A 11 -12.08 19.86 13.89
CA GLU A 11 -12.10 21.20 13.33
C GLU A 11 -10.81 21.95 13.69
N ASN A 12 -10.39 22.84 12.79
CA ASN A 12 -9.26 23.74 13.05
C ASN A 12 -9.49 24.50 14.35
N ASP A 13 -8.39 24.84 15.02
CA ASP A 13 -8.35 25.53 16.33
C ASP A 13 -8.84 24.69 17.53
N SER A 14 -9.10 23.39 17.35
CA SER A 14 -9.29 22.49 18.47
C SER A 14 -7.96 22.28 19.21
N ILE A 15 -8.01 22.11 20.53
CA ILE A 15 -6.81 21.93 21.38
C ILE A 15 -6.77 20.48 21.84
N LEU A 16 -5.68 19.79 21.51
CA LEU A 16 -5.39 18.44 21.96
C LEU A 16 -4.55 18.50 23.25
N ASN A 17 -5.06 17.83 24.29
CA ASN A 17 -4.37 17.66 25.58
C ASN A 17 -3.82 18.98 26.16
N GLU A 18 -4.51 20.10 25.96
CA GLU A 18 -4.14 21.46 26.44
C GLU A 18 -2.76 21.95 25.94
N LYS A 19 -2.10 21.23 25.02
CA LYS A 19 -0.73 21.50 24.55
C LYS A 19 -0.65 21.84 23.07
N TYR A 20 -1.50 21.21 22.23
CA TYR A 20 -1.35 21.25 20.78
C TYR A 20 -2.60 21.81 20.12
N THR A 21 -2.47 22.88 19.35
CA THR A 21 -3.56 23.42 18.53
C THR A 21 -3.61 22.66 17.20
N ILE A 22 -4.78 22.12 16.87
CA ILE A 22 -5.01 21.41 15.62
C ILE A 22 -5.23 22.42 14.48
N ASN A 23 -4.36 22.40 13.47
CA ASN A 23 -4.42 23.35 12.35
C ASN A 23 -5.19 22.78 11.16
N SER A 24 -4.82 21.57 10.71
CA SER A 24 -5.47 20.93 9.57
C SER A 24 -5.24 19.41 9.58
N LYS A 25 -6.13 18.66 8.92
CA LYS A 25 -5.88 17.25 8.64
C LYS A 25 -4.91 17.12 7.48
N ILE A 26 -3.81 16.37 7.67
CA ILE A 26 -2.76 16.12 6.68
C ILE A 26 -2.74 14.68 6.17
N GLY A 27 -3.43 13.75 6.86
CA GLY A 27 -3.49 12.36 6.45
C GLY A 27 -4.60 11.58 7.16
N GLU A 28 -4.92 10.43 6.60
CA GLU A 28 -5.86 9.49 7.20
C GLU A 28 -5.46 8.07 6.82
N GLY A 29 -5.16 7.25 7.82
CA GLY A 29 -4.95 5.82 7.70
C GLY A 29 -6.19 5.02 8.14
N GLU A 30 -6.06 3.70 8.15
CA GLU A 30 -7.13 2.81 8.55
C GLU A 30 -7.58 3.05 10.00
N HIS A 31 -6.64 3.14 10.93
CA HIS A 31 -6.90 3.19 12.37
C HIS A 31 -6.72 4.58 12.99
N ALA A 32 -6.06 5.51 12.31
CA ALA A 32 -5.75 6.84 12.83
C ALA A 32 -5.93 7.94 11.79
N LYS A 33 -6.15 9.17 12.26
CA LYS A 33 -6.07 10.39 11.47
C LYS A 33 -4.81 11.15 11.88
N VAL A 34 -4.18 11.82 10.90
CA VAL A 34 -2.97 12.63 11.14
C VAL A 34 -3.30 14.10 10.89
N TYR A 35 -2.95 14.92 11.87
CA TYR A 35 -3.18 16.36 11.84
C TYR A 35 -1.87 17.13 11.94
N LEU A 36 -1.78 18.24 11.23
CA LEU A 36 -0.78 19.27 11.52
C LEU A 36 -1.19 19.98 12.79
N VAL A 37 -0.29 20.06 13.76
CA VAL A 37 -0.53 20.73 15.03
C VAL A 37 0.60 21.69 15.36
N THR A 38 0.31 22.70 16.17
CA THR A 38 1.29 23.64 16.73
C THR A 38 1.26 23.59 18.25
N ASP A 39 2.46 23.64 18.87
CA ASP A 39 2.58 23.79 20.32
C ASP A 39 2.50 25.26 20.75
N ILE A 40 2.65 25.53 22.05
CA ILE A 40 2.64 26.87 22.63
C ILE A 40 3.78 27.77 22.11
N ASN A 41 4.89 27.17 21.64
CA ASN A 41 6.03 27.88 21.06
C ASN A 41 5.86 28.14 19.56
N LYS A 42 4.72 27.73 18.98
CA LYS A 42 4.42 27.78 17.52
C LYS A 42 5.27 26.83 16.68
N GLU A 43 5.90 25.82 17.30
CA GLU A 43 6.57 24.74 16.58
C GLU A 43 5.53 23.78 16.02
N THR A 44 5.81 23.27 14.81
CA THR A 44 4.87 22.42 14.07
C THR A 44 5.21 20.95 14.18
N TYR A 45 4.17 20.12 14.34
CA TYR A 45 4.28 18.67 14.51
C TYR A 45 3.18 17.95 13.73
N ALA A 46 3.37 16.64 13.54
CA ALA A 46 2.33 15.74 13.08
C ALA A 46 1.73 14.97 14.27
N ALA A 47 0.43 15.11 14.47
CA ALA A 47 -0.32 14.39 15.50
C ALA A 47 -1.10 13.24 14.88
N LYS A 48 -0.68 11.99 15.15
CA LYS A 48 -1.42 10.77 14.80
C LYS A 48 -2.40 10.48 15.92
N ILE A 49 -3.70 10.64 15.66
CA ILE A 49 -4.78 10.47 16.63
C ILE A 49 -5.58 9.22 16.28
N LEU A 50 -5.66 8.28 17.22
CA LEU A 50 -6.37 7.02 17.03
C LEU A 50 -7.88 7.30 16.82
N LYS A 51 -8.52 6.63 15.85
CA LYS A 51 -9.95 6.72 15.63
C LYS A 51 -10.72 6.06 16.77
N GLU A 52 -11.98 6.45 16.96
CA GLU A 52 -12.87 5.82 17.93
C GLU A 52 -13.23 4.39 17.54
N ASN A 53 -13.60 3.58 18.53
CA ASN A 53 -14.10 2.22 18.32
C ASN A 53 -13.14 1.30 17.54
N GLN A 54 -11.82 1.44 17.82
CA GLN A 54 -10.83 0.53 17.26
C GLN A 54 -10.82 -0.81 17.99
N GLU A 55 -10.47 -1.88 17.28
CA GLU A 55 -10.27 -3.19 17.88
C GLU A 55 -9.00 -3.19 18.78
N GLN A 56 -8.98 -4.08 19.77
CA GLN A 56 -7.84 -4.16 20.71
C GLN A 56 -6.50 -4.44 19.98
N VAL A 57 -6.54 -5.18 18.87
CA VAL A 57 -5.35 -5.47 18.06
C VAL A 57 -4.75 -4.21 17.44
N ASP A 58 -5.58 -3.25 17.04
CA ASP A 58 -5.17 -1.98 16.43
C ASP A 58 -4.64 -1.01 17.48
N ILE A 59 -5.29 -0.98 18.65
CA ILE A 59 -4.82 -0.25 19.81
C ILE A 59 -3.43 -0.76 20.23
N ASN A 60 -3.23 -2.07 20.28
CA ASN A 60 -1.93 -2.67 20.61
C ASN A 60 -0.86 -2.33 19.56
N ALA A 61 -1.22 -2.27 18.27
CA ALA A 61 -0.30 -1.85 17.22
C ALA A 61 0.13 -0.38 17.39
N PHE A 62 -0.80 0.51 17.73
CA PHE A 62 -0.52 1.92 18.02
C PHE A 62 0.43 2.10 19.23
N TYR A 63 0.21 1.38 20.31
CA TYR A 63 1.11 1.45 21.47
C TYR A 63 2.47 0.81 21.19
N ARG A 64 2.54 -0.26 20.40
CA ARG A 64 3.81 -0.85 19.96
C ARG A 64 4.64 0.15 19.13
N GLU A 65 4.01 0.90 18.23
CA GLU A 65 4.67 1.98 17.50
C GLU A 65 5.28 3.02 18.44
N ILE A 66 4.54 3.44 19.47
CA ILE A 66 5.02 4.38 20.49
C ILE A 66 6.24 3.82 21.22
N GLU A 67 6.19 2.57 21.66
CA GLU A 67 7.29 1.93 22.39
C GLU A 67 8.56 1.82 21.55
N ILE A 68 8.42 1.41 20.27
CA ILE A 68 9.54 1.33 19.32
C ILE A 68 10.15 2.72 19.11
N LEU A 69 9.32 3.73 18.87
CA LEU A 69 9.79 5.10 18.65
C LEU A 69 10.49 5.69 19.87
N LYS A 70 10.01 5.41 21.09
CA LYS A 70 10.68 5.82 22.33
C LYS A 70 12.08 5.22 22.44
N LYS A 71 12.23 3.91 22.19
CA LYS A 71 13.53 3.22 22.19
C LYS A 71 14.49 3.82 21.15
N ILE A 72 14.01 4.07 19.95
CA ILE A 72 14.81 4.68 18.88
C ILE A 72 15.25 6.09 19.26
N ASN A 73 14.36 6.88 19.87
CA ASN A 73 14.61 8.27 20.21
C ASN A 73 15.69 8.47 21.31
N GLU A 74 16.01 7.42 22.09
CA GLU A 74 17.12 7.42 23.04
C GLU A 74 18.50 7.42 22.36
N ILE A 75 18.57 7.06 21.07
CA ILE A 75 19.79 6.95 20.30
C ILE A 75 20.07 8.26 19.59
N LYS A 76 21.15 8.93 19.97
CA LYS A 76 21.56 10.21 19.38
C LYS A 76 21.82 10.07 17.88
N GLY A 77 21.21 10.94 17.07
CA GLY A 77 21.37 10.98 15.62
C GLY A 77 20.36 10.10 14.87
N SER A 78 19.51 9.33 15.58
CA SER A 78 18.45 8.52 14.97
C SER A 78 17.46 9.35 14.13
N GLU A 79 17.26 10.62 14.51
CA GLU A 79 16.38 11.56 13.83
C GLU A 79 16.78 11.90 12.38
N ARG A 80 17.99 11.50 11.97
CA ARG A 80 18.46 11.63 10.58
C ARG A 80 18.01 10.48 9.67
N LEU A 81 17.50 9.42 10.25
CA LEU A 81 17.13 8.17 9.57
C LEU A 81 15.66 7.80 9.81
N ILE A 82 15.16 8.09 11.02
CA ILE A 82 13.88 7.65 11.54
C ILE A 82 13.09 8.87 12.03
N ILE A 83 11.77 8.83 11.85
CA ILE A 83 10.88 9.87 12.36
C ILE A 83 11.07 10.06 13.87
N LYS A 84 11.20 11.30 14.31
CA LYS A 84 11.45 11.63 15.72
C LYS A 84 10.17 11.65 16.52
N TYR A 85 10.18 10.95 17.64
CA TYR A 85 9.14 10.98 18.66
C TYR A 85 9.27 12.22 19.54
N TYR A 86 8.14 12.86 19.89
CA TYR A 86 8.10 13.99 20.82
C TYR A 86 7.21 13.75 22.03
N ASP A 87 5.98 13.26 21.82
CA ASP A 87 5.01 13.07 22.89
C ASP A 87 4.00 11.98 22.51
N SER A 88 3.38 11.38 23.52
CA SER A 88 2.26 10.47 23.31
C SER A 88 1.45 10.33 24.59
N GLY A 89 0.19 10.02 24.49
CA GLY A 89 -0.67 9.79 25.63
C GLY A 89 -2.14 9.68 25.28
N LYS A 90 -2.95 9.85 26.30
CA LYS A 90 -4.39 10.07 26.19
C LYS A 90 -4.69 11.50 26.56
N GLY A 91 -5.49 12.16 25.75
CA GLY A 91 -5.83 13.57 25.98
C GLY A 91 -7.20 13.92 25.45
N ASP A 92 -7.75 14.98 26.02
CA ASP A 92 -9.00 15.57 25.58
C ASP A 92 -8.76 16.45 24.35
N ILE A 93 -9.74 16.49 23.46
CA ILE A 93 -9.78 17.43 22.37
C ILE A 93 -10.91 18.41 22.65
N LYS A 94 -10.57 19.69 22.80
CA LYS A 94 -11.49 20.77 23.17
C LYS A 94 -11.62 21.79 22.06
N LYS A 95 -12.86 22.20 21.76
CA LYS A 95 -13.16 23.38 20.95
C LYS A 95 -14.25 24.21 21.63
N GLY A 96 -13.88 25.35 22.22
CA GLY A 96 -14.78 26.14 23.05
C GLY A 96 -15.32 25.33 24.21
N SER A 97 -16.64 25.18 24.31
CA SER A 97 -17.34 24.37 25.33
C SER A 97 -17.51 22.89 24.96
N LEU A 98 -17.18 22.50 23.72
CA LEU A 98 -17.27 21.12 23.26
C LEU A 98 -15.96 20.37 23.58
N ALA A 99 -16.06 19.21 24.21
CA ALA A 99 -14.93 18.34 24.48
C ALA A 99 -15.23 16.92 24.00
N SER A 100 -14.25 16.31 23.34
CA SER A 100 -14.16 14.87 23.09
C SER A 100 -13.06 14.33 24.00
N SER A 101 -13.36 13.34 24.82
CA SER A 101 -12.45 12.88 25.88
C SER A 101 -11.66 11.64 25.50
N ASN A 102 -10.48 11.52 26.11
CA ASN A 102 -9.69 10.29 26.18
C ASN A 102 -9.23 9.73 24.85
N ARG A 103 -8.71 10.58 23.94
CA ARG A 103 -8.16 10.15 22.63
C ARG A 103 -6.68 9.78 22.77
N ASP A 104 -6.33 8.60 22.24
CA ASP A 104 -4.93 8.19 22.12
C ASP A 104 -4.26 9.00 21.01
N TYR A 105 -3.08 9.59 21.31
CA TYR A 105 -2.32 10.37 20.36
C TYR A 105 -0.82 10.07 20.40
N LEU A 106 -0.16 10.32 19.27
CA LEU A 106 1.28 10.25 19.08
C LEU A 106 1.74 11.50 18.32
N ILE A 107 2.73 12.21 18.86
CA ILE A 107 3.31 13.42 18.26
C ILE A 107 4.69 13.10 17.71
N ASN A 108 4.86 13.33 16.43
CA ASN A 108 6.11 13.19 15.69
C ASN A 108 6.48 14.52 15.01
N ASN A 109 7.72 14.64 14.53
CA ASN A 109 8.08 15.76 13.68
C ASN A 109 7.25 15.77 12.39
N TYR A 110 6.98 16.97 11.90
CA TYR A 110 6.28 17.20 10.64
C TYR A 110 7.28 17.39 9.51
N PHE A 111 6.99 16.77 8.36
CA PHE A 111 7.78 16.89 7.14
C PHE A 111 6.94 17.56 6.05
N PRO A 112 7.16 18.87 5.76
CA PRO A 112 6.38 19.61 4.78
C PRO A 112 6.54 19.07 3.36
N ASN A 113 7.69 18.46 3.03
CA ASN A 113 7.94 17.85 1.74
C ASN A 113 7.09 16.59 1.49
N GLY A 114 6.45 16.03 2.53
CA GLY A 114 5.60 14.85 2.40
C GLY A 114 6.38 13.56 2.15
N ASN A 115 5.75 12.56 1.54
CA ASN A 115 6.33 11.24 1.35
C ASN A 115 6.94 11.06 -0.07
N LEU A 116 7.81 10.06 -0.18
CA LEU A 116 8.54 9.73 -1.40
C LEU A 116 7.62 9.32 -2.57
N TYR A 117 6.48 8.69 -2.27
CA TYR A 117 5.49 8.34 -3.29
C TYR A 117 4.94 9.56 -4.03
N THR A 118 4.69 10.66 -3.30
CA THR A 118 4.21 11.92 -3.88
C THR A 118 5.21 12.49 -4.87
N TYR A 119 6.52 12.43 -4.55
CA TYR A 119 7.58 12.89 -5.47
C TYR A 119 7.72 11.97 -6.67
N LEU A 120 7.69 10.66 -6.46
CA LEU A 120 7.79 9.68 -7.54
C LEU A 120 6.69 9.88 -8.58
N LYS A 121 5.46 10.18 -8.16
CA LYS A 121 4.35 10.49 -9.10
C LYS A 121 4.62 11.69 -9.99
N LYS A 122 5.39 12.68 -9.53
CA LYS A 122 5.75 13.86 -10.34
C LYS A 122 6.72 13.50 -11.48
N THR A 123 7.48 12.41 -11.36
CA THR A 123 8.50 12.03 -12.35
C THR A 123 7.95 11.41 -13.63
N LYS A 124 6.70 10.96 -13.66
CA LYS A 124 6.07 10.16 -14.74
C LYS A 124 6.79 8.82 -15.05
N THR A 125 8.12 8.81 -15.09
CA THR A 125 8.96 7.67 -15.53
C THR A 125 9.83 7.05 -14.44
N GLY A 126 9.78 7.57 -13.22
CA GLY A 126 10.72 7.23 -12.15
C GLY A 126 11.91 8.21 -12.07
N PHE A 127 12.72 8.07 -11.02
CA PHE A 127 13.93 8.85 -10.86
C PHE A 127 15.03 8.33 -11.79
N GLU A 128 15.94 9.21 -12.21
CA GLU A 128 17.20 8.79 -12.84
C GLU A 128 17.98 7.88 -11.90
N GLU A 129 18.66 6.85 -12.43
CA GLU A 129 19.38 5.87 -11.59
C GLU A 129 20.38 6.53 -10.63
N LYS A 130 21.05 7.62 -11.03
CA LYS A 130 21.94 8.36 -10.17
C LYS A 130 21.26 8.84 -8.89
N TYR A 131 20.08 9.42 -9.00
CA TYR A 131 19.32 9.93 -7.86
C TYR A 131 18.59 8.80 -7.11
N ALA A 132 18.11 7.80 -7.82
CA ALA A 132 17.54 6.59 -7.21
C ALA A 132 18.57 5.88 -6.31
N LYS A 133 19.86 5.84 -6.68
CA LYS A 133 20.95 5.31 -5.85
C LYS A 133 21.11 6.09 -4.55
N ILE A 134 21.09 7.43 -4.60
CA ILE A 134 21.17 8.29 -3.40
C ILE A 134 20.00 8.01 -2.45
N ILE A 135 18.79 8.01 -2.99
CA ILE A 135 17.56 7.73 -2.21
C ILE A 135 17.63 6.34 -1.60
N PHE A 136 17.93 5.33 -2.41
CA PHE A 136 17.96 3.93 -1.96
C PHE A 136 19.06 3.68 -0.92
N TRP A 137 20.25 4.28 -1.10
CA TRP A 137 21.35 4.22 -0.12
C TRP A 137 20.90 4.72 1.25
N LYS A 138 20.26 5.88 1.32
CA LYS A 138 19.77 6.47 2.58
C LYS A 138 18.63 5.64 3.21
N ILE A 139 17.76 5.06 2.39
CA ILE A 139 16.75 4.10 2.88
C ILE A 139 17.44 2.88 3.50
N LEU A 140 18.47 2.34 2.84
CA LEU A 140 19.25 1.22 3.38
C LEU A 140 19.92 1.57 4.70
N GLU A 141 20.45 2.80 4.87
CA GLU A 141 21.01 3.26 6.16
C GLU A 141 19.95 3.22 7.27
N GLY A 142 18.74 3.71 7.00
CA GLY A 142 17.62 3.68 7.95
C GLY A 142 17.20 2.26 8.33
N ILE A 143 17.04 1.36 7.33
CA ILE A 143 16.66 -0.03 7.58
C ILE A 143 17.78 -0.81 8.28
N LYS A 144 19.04 -0.56 7.90
CA LYS A 144 20.18 -1.15 8.61
C LYS A 144 20.19 -0.74 10.08
N PHE A 145 19.98 0.54 10.36
CA PHE A 145 19.89 1.05 11.73
C PHE A 145 18.81 0.31 12.55
N LEU A 146 17.61 0.09 11.97
CA LEU A 146 16.55 -0.67 12.62
C LEU A 146 16.96 -2.13 12.87
N HIS A 147 17.54 -2.80 11.87
CA HIS A 147 17.98 -4.19 11.98
C HIS A 147 19.10 -4.36 13.02
N ASP A 148 20.01 -3.39 13.14
CA ASP A 148 21.06 -3.38 14.18
C ASP A 148 20.45 -3.30 15.58
N LEU A 149 19.29 -2.65 15.73
CA LEU A 149 18.49 -2.62 16.96
C LEU A 149 17.57 -3.85 17.14
N SER A 150 17.68 -4.84 16.26
CA SER A 150 16.80 -6.01 16.22
C SER A 150 15.33 -5.66 15.99
N ILE A 151 15.05 -4.63 15.19
CA ILE A 151 13.71 -4.21 14.78
C ILE A 151 13.58 -4.44 13.29
N CYS A 152 12.54 -5.18 12.85
CA CYS A 152 12.11 -5.23 11.46
C CYS A 152 10.88 -4.35 11.24
N HIS A 153 10.83 -3.68 10.09
CA HIS A 153 9.79 -2.68 9.79
C HIS A 153 8.48 -3.32 9.33
N LEU A 154 8.55 -4.32 8.44
CA LEU A 154 7.45 -5.14 7.89
C LEU A 154 6.41 -4.40 7.05
N ASP A 155 6.53 -3.07 6.86
CA ASP A 155 5.68 -2.29 5.95
C ASP A 155 6.51 -1.23 5.19
N ILE A 156 7.67 -1.64 4.67
CA ILE A 156 8.52 -0.76 3.86
C ILE A 156 7.84 -0.50 2.52
N LYS A 157 7.46 0.75 2.30
CA LYS A 157 6.85 1.27 1.08
C LYS A 157 7.12 2.76 0.94
N LEU A 158 6.91 3.30 -0.24
CA LEU A 158 7.20 4.71 -0.54
C LEU A 158 6.35 5.69 0.29
N ASP A 159 5.13 5.28 0.69
CA ASP A 159 4.23 6.08 1.53
C ASP A 159 4.79 6.26 2.95
N ASN A 160 5.55 5.27 3.45
CA ASN A 160 6.15 5.24 4.78
C ASN A 160 7.58 5.81 4.82
N ILE A 161 7.98 6.50 3.76
CA ILE A 161 9.26 7.19 3.65
C ILE A 161 8.97 8.66 3.37
N VAL A 162 9.20 9.53 4.35
CA VAL A 162 9.03 10.98 4.21
C VAL A 162 10.37 11.66 3.90
N LEU A 163 10.34 12.90 3.43
CA LEU A 163 11.51 13.64 3.01
C LEU A 163 11.74 14.83 3.93
N ASP A 164 12.95 14.96 4.47
CA ASP A 164 13.35 16.13 5.26
C ASP A 164 13.51 17.39 4.39
N SER A 165 13.95 18.51 4.99
CA SER A 165 14.18 19.79 4.28
C SER A 165 15.25 19.73 3.19
N HIS A 166 16.11 18.73 3.20
CA HIS A 166 17.15 18.44 2.20
C HIS A 166 16.79 17.25 1.31
N TYR A 167 15.52 16.82 1.33
CA TYR A 167 14.99 15.66 0.62
C TYR A 167 15.65 14.33 0.99
N ASN A 168 16.25 14.23 2.19
CA ASN A 168 16.74 12.94 2.68
C ASN A 168 15.55 12.07 3.12
N PRO A 169 15.52 10.78 2.75
CA PRO A 169 14.51 9.83 3.20
C PRO A 169 14.58 9.58 4.70
N ILE A 170 13.44 9.68 5.35
CA ILE A 170 13.23 9.38 6.78
C ILE A 170 12.15 8.29 6.88
N ILE A 171 12.46 7.21 7.58
CA ILE A 171 11.55 6.07 7.75
C ILE A 171 10.50 6.41 8.82
N MET A 172 9.23 6.09 8.55
CA MET A 172 8.11 6.33 9.46
C MET A 172 7.13 5.16 9.50
N ASP A 173 6.18 5.22 10.42
CA ASP A 173 5.06 4.27 10.60
C ASP A 173 5.49 2.87 11.04
N PHE A 174 5.62 2.69 12.35
CA PHE A 174 6.06 1.46 13.01
C PHE A 174 4.90 0.58 13.50
N GLY A 175 3.67 0.84 13.06
CA GLY A 175 2.47 0.12 13.51
C GLY A 175 2.50 -1.39 13.25
N LEU A 176 3.23 -1.83 12.21
CA LEU A 176 3.41 -3.25 11.87
C LEU A 176 4.78 -3.80 12.25
N SER A 177 5.67 -2.95 12.75
CA SER A 177 7.05 -3.34 13.11
C SER A 177 7.08 -4.36 14.24
N SER A 178 8.12 -5.15 14.27
CA SER A 178 8.32 -6.19 15.28
C SER A 178 9.76 -6.22 15.78
N GLU A 179 9.95 -6.39 17.09
CA GLU A 179 11.25 -6.72 17.65
C GLU A 179 11.59 -8.17 17.32
N MET A 180 12.82 -8.40 16.91
CA MET A 180 13.32 -9.71 16.55
C MET A 180 14.06 -10.33 17.74
N ILE A 181 13.66 -11.52 18.16
CA ILE A 181 14.30 -12.26 19.24
C ILE A 181 15.53 -12.98 18.67
N LYS A 182 16.72 -12.66 19.19
CA LYS A 182 17.98 -13.32 18.81
C LYS A 182 18.06 -14.74 19.37
N LYS A 183 18.37 -15.70 18.50
CA LYS A 183 18.69 -17.10 18.87
C LYS A 183 20.18 -17.39 18.85
N GLY A 184 20.97 -16.51 18.23
CA GLY A 184 22.43 -16.64 18.08
C GLY A 184 23.03 -15.34 17.57
N GLN A 185 24.29 -15.36 17.09
CA GLN A 185 25.00 -14.15 16.68
C GLN A 185 24.33 -13.46 15.49
N ASP A 186 23.85 -14.24 14.51
CA ASP A 186 23.18 -13.75 13.29
C ASP A 186 21.88 -14.51 12.98
N ASP A 187 21.27 -15.12 14.00
CA ASP A 187 20.02 -15.85 13.85
C ASP A 187 18.92 -15.27 14.72
N TYR A 188 17.72 -15.17 14.15
CA TYR A 188 16.55 -14.60 14.79
C TYR A 188 15.39 -15.59 14.73
N GLU A 189 14.45 -15.45 15.67
CA GLU A 189 13.19 -16.18 15.61
C GLU A 189 12.39 -15.84 14.36
N TYR A 190 11.69 -16.85 13.86
CA TYR A 190 10.76 -16.68 12.75
C TYR A 190 9.48 -15.99 13.22
N LEU A 191 9.01 -15.03 12.43
CA LEU A 191 7.73 -14.39 12.62
C LEU A 191 6.61 -15.18 11.94
N LYS A 192 5.41 -15.12 12.50
CA LYS A 192 4.17 -15.67 11.91
C LYS A 192 3.12 -14.55 11.87
N GLN A 193 3.43 -13.43 11.23
CA GLN A 193 2.49 -12.33 11.06
C GLN A 193 2.18 -12.17 9.59
N ASN A 194 0.90 -12.11 9.24
CA ASN A 194 0.45 -11.89 7.85
C ASN A 194 -0.13 -10.49 7.74
N LYS A 195 0.71 -9.48 8.00
CA LYS A 195 0.35 -8.05 7.99
C LYS A 195 1.34 -7.28 7.12
N GLY A 196 0.87 -6.27 6.44
CA GLY A 196 1.65 -5.41 5.58
C GLY A 196 0.85 -4.96 4.35
N THR A 197 1.48 -4.17 3.50
CA THR A 197 0.89 -3.73 2.23
C THR A 197 1.13 -4.79 1.16
N PRO A 198 0.10 -5.46 0.60
CA PRO A 198 0.23 -6.67 -0.23
C PRO A 198 1.25 -6.56 -1.37
N LYS A 199 1.32 -5.41 -2.05
CA LYS A 199 2.24 -5.19 -3.17
C LYS A 199 3.72 -5.24 -2.78
N PHE A 200 4.03 -5.08 -1.49
CA PHE A 200 5.39 -5.08 -0.94
C PHE A 200 5.72 -6.33 -0.13
N MET A 201 4.73 -7.20 0.11
CA MET A 201 4.91 -8.43 0.90
C MET A 201 5.75 -9.48 0.16
N CYS A 202 6.57 -10.19 0.91
CA CYS A 202 7.35 -11.33 0.41
C CYS A 202 6.48 -12.58 0.19
N PRO A 203 6.95 -13.55 -0.62
CA PRO A 203 6.22 -14.80 -0.90
C PRO A 203 5.83 -15.61 0.33
N GLU A 204 6.65 -15.58 1.38
CA GLU A 204 6.43 -16.31 2.62
C GLU A 204 5.19 -15.81 3.35
N MET A 205 4.96 -14.49 3.34
CA MET A 205 3.76 -13.87 3.93
C MET A 205 2.49 -14.34 3.23
N PHE A 206 2.50 -14.47 1.88
CA PHE A 206 1.35 -14.98 1.13
C PHE A 206 1.03 -16.44 1.41
N LYS A 207 2.04 -17.23 1.75
CA LYS A 207 1.87 -18.65 2.09
C LYS A 207 1.50 -18.87 3.54
N MET A 208 1.40 -17.81 4.34
CA MET A 208 1.17 -17.87 5.79
C MET A 208 2.19 -18.73 6.55
N VAL A 209 3.38 -18.93 5.98
CA VAL A 209 4.45 -19.67 6.64
C VAL A 209 5.31 -18.72 7.48
N LYS A 210 6.05 -19.30 8.43
CA LYS A 210 7.02 -18.56 9.23
C LYS A 210 8.13 -17.99 8.34
N TYR A 211 8.55 -16.74 8.63
CA TYR A 211 9.57 -16.01 7.85
C TYR A 211 10.50 -15.21 8.76
N LYS A 212 11.69 -14.87 8.28
CA LYS A 212 12.61 -13.96 8.95
C LYS A 212 12.27 -12.52 8.63
N GLY A 213 12.10 -11.66 9.64
CA GLY A 213 11.72 -10.26 9.47
C GLY A 213 12.69 -9.48 8.59
N ILE A 214 14.02 -9.68 8.76
CA ILE A 214 15.05 -9.09 7.89
C ILE A 214 14.81 -9.46 6.41
N GLN A 215 14.45 -10.70 6.14
CA GLN A 215 14.24 -11.19 4.78
C GLN A 215 12.96 -10.64 4.14
N ALA A 216 11.95 -10.36 4.96
CA ALA A 216 10.74 -9.67 4.50
C ALA A 216 11.04 -8.20 4.16
N ASP A 217 11.77 -7.49 5.00
CA ASP A 217 12.18 -6.10 4.73
C ASP A 217 13.06 -6.01 3.47
N ILE A 218 14.01 -6.93 3.28
CA ILE A 218 14.86 -6.99 2.07
C ILE A 218 14.02 -7.19 0.81
N PHE A 219 12.98 -8.03 0.86
CA PHE A 219 12.08 -8.19 -0.26
C PHE A 219 11.32 -6.89 -0.58
N SER A 220 10.77 -6.23 0.44
CA SER A 220 10.06 -4.95 0.29
C SER A 220 10.97 -3.86 -0.29
N LEU A 221 12.27 -3.83 0.11
CA LEU A 221 13.28 -2.93 -0.48
C LEU A 221 13.47 -3.21 -1.98
N GLY A 222 13.41 -4.46 -2.42
CA GLY A 222 13.43 -4.80 -3.85
C GLY A 222 12.26 -4.17 -4.60
N VAL A 223 11.07 -4.24 -4.04
CA VAL A 223 9.88 -3.61 -4.64
C VAL A 223 10.01 -2.09 -4.64
N VAL A 224 10.51 -1.48 -3.56
CA VAL A 224 10.80 -0.03 -3.52
C VAL A 224 11.82 0.35 -4.59
N LEU A 225 12.89 -0.42 -4.77
CA LEU A 225 13.94 -0.15 -5.74
C LEU A 225 13.40 -0.03 -7.18
N ILE A 226 12.57 -0.99 -7.61
CA ILE A 226 12.03 -0.93 -8.97
C ILE A 226 11.04 0.23 -9.14
N TYR A 227 10.25 0.56 -8.10
CA TYR A 227 9.39 1.73 -8.12
C TYR A 227 10.19 3.03 -8.30
N LEU A 228 11.33 3.18 -7.61
CA LEU A 228 12.15 4.39 -7.71
C LEU A 228 12.56 4.70 -9.15
N VAL A 229 12.92 3.69 -9.94
CA VAL A 229 13.46 3.89 -11.30
C VAL A 229 12.43 3.76 -12.40
N SER A 230 11.22 3.30 -12.09
CA SER A 230 10.21 3.01 -13.11
C SER A 230 8.84 3.66 -12.87
N ASN A 231 8.60 4.14 -11.66
CA ASN A 231 7.28 4.56 -11.18
C ASN A 231 6.20 3.46 -11.30
N LYS A 232 6.62 2.19 -11.41
CA LYS A 232 5.74 1.02 -11.58
C LYS A 232 6.22 -0.15 -10.73
N ASN A 233 5.29 -1.06 -10.42
CA ASN A 233 5.66 -2.37 -9.91
C ASN A 233 5.79 -3.37 -11.07
N ALA A 234 6.75 -4.28 -10.97
CA ALA A 234 6.97 -5.31 -11.99
C ALA A 234 6.00 -6.50 -11.88
N PHE A 235 5.29 -6.62 -10.76
CA PHE A 235 4.24 -7.61 -10.50
C PHE A 235 3.24 -7.03 -9.49
N VAL A 236 2.04 -7.59 -9.41
CA VAL A 236 1.02 -7.14 -8.45
C VAL A 236 1.23 -7.82 -7.10
N LEU A 237 1.47 -9.13 -7.10
CA LEU A 237 1.64 -9.93 -5.89
C LEU A 237 2.81 -10.92 -6.07
N ALA A 238 3.61 -11.11 -5.02
CA ALA A 238 4.75 -12.04 -5.03
C ALA A 238 4.32 -13.51 -4.85
N ASN A 239 3.42 -14.00 -5.68
CA ASN A 239 2.91 -15.37 -5.61
C ASN A 239 2.84 -16.04 -7.01
N LYS A 240 2.48 -17.33 -7.04
CA LYS A 240 2.41 -18.11 -8.28
C LYS A 240 1.22 -17.77 -9.18
N SER A 241 0.23 -17.03 -8.69
CA SER A 241 -0.93 -16.59 -9.48
C SER A 241 -0.65 -15.33 -10.28
N ASP A 242 0.39 -14.56 -9.92
CA ASP A 242 0.85 -13.41 -10.70
C ASP A 242 1.69 -13.86 -11.89
N ASP A 243 1.26 -13.56 -13.10
CA ASP A 243 1.92 -14.05 -14.32
C ASP A 243 3.34 -13.50 -14.50
N SER A 244 3.59 -12.25 -14.10
CA SER A 244 4.92 -11.67 -14.14
C SER A 244 5.83 -12.33 -13.11
N TYR A 245 5.40 -12.43 -11.85
CA TYR A 245 6.19 -13.07 -10.81
C TYR A 245 6.40 -14.58 -11.04
N LYS A 246 5.41 -15.25 -11.64
CA LYS A 246 5.52 -16.65 -12.08
C LYS A 246 6.63 -16.88 -13.13
N LYS A 247 6.81 -15.93 -14.07
CA LYS A 247 7.96 -15.98 -15.01
C LYS A 247 9.27 -15.90 -14.25
N PHE A 248 9.37 -14.98 -13.27
CA PHE A 248 10.54 -14.87 -12.43
C PHE A 248 10.84 -16.16 -11.64
N ILE A 249 9.84 -16.78 -11.00
CA ILE A 249 9.97 -18.07 -10.30
C ILE A 249 10.50 -19.17 -11.25
N LYS A 250 10.02 -19.20 -12.50
CA LYS A 250 10.47 -20.15 -13.53
C LYS A 250 11.82 -19.82 -14.13
N LYS A 251 12.51 -18.78 -13.68
CA LYS A 251 13.78 -18.25 -14.20
C LYS A 251 13.69 -17.78 -15.66
N ASP A 252 12.48 -17.47 -16.15
CA ASP A 252 12.27 -16.78 -17.41
C ASP A 252 12.48 -15.29 -17.21
N TYR A 253 13.73 -14.90 -16.98
CA TYR A 253 14.10 -13.51 -16.69
C TYR A 253 13.88 -12.60 -17.90
N LYS A 254 14.09 -13.13 -19.10
CA LYS A 254 13.82 -12.38 -20.33
C LYS A 254 12.33 -12.09 -20.47
N GLY A 255 11.47 -13.10 -20.37
CA GLY A 255 10.03 -12.92 -20.43
C GLY A 255 9.47 -12.05 -19.33
N PHE A 256 10.09 -12.05 -18.12
CA PHE A 256 9.75 -11.15 -17.04
C PHE A 256 10.01 -9.68 -17.44
N TRP A 257 11.24 -9.35 -17.92
CA TRP A 257 11.59 -7.99 -18.33
C TRP A 257 10.83 -7.55 -19.57
N ASP A 258 10.67 -8.40 -20.55
CA ASP A 258 9.90 -8.07 -21.76
C ASP A 258 8.45 -7.69 -21.39
N SER A 259 7.84 -8.39 -20.43
CA SER A 259 6.49 -8.06 -19.93
C SER A 259 6.46 -6.73 -19.15
N PHE A 260 7.51 -6.44 -18.38
CA PHE A 260 7.60 -5.21 -17.60
C PHE A 260 7.87 -3.99 -18.49
N ILE A 261 8.74 -4.14 -19.49
CA ILE A 261 9.11 -3.06 -20.42
C ILE A 261 8.00 -2.79 -21.45
N ASN A 262 7.09 -3.74 -21.67
CA ASN A 262 6.10 -3.70 -22.74
C ASN A 262 5.44 -2.31 -22.85
N ASN A 263 5.62 -1.67 -24.03
CA ASN A 263 5.13 -0.33 -24.37
C ASN A 263 5.68 0.84 -23.53
N GLU A 264 6.78 0.63 -22.79
CA GLU A 264 7.39 1.66 -21.93
C GLU A 264 8.88 1.86 -22.30
N PRO A 265 9.18 2.62 -23.36
CA PRO A 265 10.56 2.74 -23.89
C PRO A 265 11.57 3.27 -22.86
N HIS A 266 11.14 4.05 -21.88
CA HIS A 266 12.02 4.58 -20.82
C HIS A 266 12.60 3.49 -19.92
N LEU A 267 11.90 2.35 -19.75
CA LEU A 267 12.35 1.22 -18.92
C LEU A 267 13.49 0.43 -19.57
N ILE A 268 13.73 0.61 -20.87
CA ILE A 268 14.86 -0.02 -21.58
C ILE A 268 16.20 0.48 -21.05
N LYS A 269 16.22 1.68 -20.45
CA LYS A 269 17.44 2.32 -19.90
C LYS A 269 17.86 1.77 -18.53
N ILE A 270 17.07 0.90 -17.90
CA ILE A 270 17.45 0.30 -16.60
C ILE A 270 18.71 -0.54 -16.79
N SER A 271 19.74 -0.24 -15.98
CA SER A 271 21.06 -0.90 -16.05
C SER A 271 20.99 -2.40 -15.70
N GLU A 272 21.92 -3.17 -16.26
CA GLU A 272 21.99 -4.61 -15.97
C GLU A 272 22.41 -4.87 -14.51
N GLU A 273 23.17 -4.00 -13.90
CA GLU A 273 23.54 -4.06 -12.49
C GLU A 273 22.31 -3.90 -11.61
N LEU A 274 21.43 -2.93 -11.89
CA LEU A 274 20.16 -2.77 -11.18
C LEU A 274 19.27 -4.01 -11.32
N LYS A 275 19.12 -4.54 -12.53
CA LYS A 275 18.32 -5.75 -12.78
C LYS A 275 18.83 -6.94 -11.96
N LYS A 276 20.15 -7.11 -11.85
CA LYS A 276 20.78 -8.16 -11.05
C LYS A 276 20.51 -7.97 -9.56
N LEU A 277 20.67 -6.75 -9.03
CA LEU A 277 20.35 -6.45 -7.64
C LEU A 277 18.86 -6.70 -7.36
N TYR A 278 17.99 -6.16 -8.20
CA TYR A 278 16.55 -6.34 -8.08
C TYR A 278 16.16 -7.82 -7.94
N PHE A 279 16.69 -8.69 -8.81
CA PHE A 279 16.41 -10.12 -8.76
C PHE A 279 16.89 -10.81 -7.49
N LYS A 280 18.01 -10.37 -6.92
CA LYS A 280 18.48 -10.85 -5.62
C LYS A 280 17.49 -10.48 -4.51
N LEU A 281 17.03 -9.22 -4.50
CA LEU A 281 16.15 -8.70 -3.44
C LEU A 281 14.78 -9.38 -3.46
N ILE A 282 14.19 -9.60 -4.64
CA ILE A 282 12.85 -10.20 -4.79
C ILE A 282 12.88 -11.74 -4.90
N ALA A 283 14.01 -12.39 -4.60
CA ALA A 283 14.11 -13.84 -4.74
C ALA A 283 13.00 -14.58 -3.99
N TYR A 284 12.42 -15.60 -4.66
CA TYR A 284 11.30 -16.38 -4.14
C TYR A 284 11.63 -17.14 -2.87
N LEU A 285 12.85 -17.68 -2.77
CA LEU A 285 13.36 -18.32 -1.56
C LEU A 285 14.14 -17.29 -0.75
N GLU A 286 13.83 -17.13 0.53
CA GLU A 286 14.53 -16.20 1.43
C GLU A 286 16.05 -16.45 1.48
N SER A 287 16.49 -17.71 1.35
CA SER A 287 17.91 -18.09 1.33
C SER A 287 18.70 -17.53 0.12
N ASN A 288 18.02 -17.13 -0.93
CA ASN A 288 18.62 -16.55 -2.13
C ASN A 288 18.67 -15.01 -2.09
N ARG A 289 18.08 -14.39 -1.07
CA ARG A 289 18.18 -12.96 -0.82
C ARG A 289 19.48 -12.65 -0.08
N PRO A 290 20.00 -11.42 -0.13
CA PRO A 290 21.08 -10.98 0.73
C PRO A 290 20.77 -11.30 2.21
N LYS A 291 21.78 -11.72 2.97
CA LYS A 291 21.57 -12.10 4.38
C LYS A 291 21.18 -10.91 5.26
N ASN A 292 21.72 -9.75 4.93
CA ASN A 292 21.51 -8.50 5.65
C ASN A 292 21.74 -7.29 4.74
N ILE A 293 21.45 -6.10 5.25
CA ILE A 293 21.61 -4.84 4.49
C ILE A 293 23.08 -4.55 4.13
N SER A 294 24.04 -5.00 4.94
CA SER A 294 25.47 -4.79 4.65
C SER A 294 25.92 -5.47 3.35
N GLU A 295 25.33 -6.60 2.99
CA GLU A 295 25.57 -7.25 1.69
C GLU A 295 25.03 -6.41 0.54
N ILE A 296 23.90 -5.72 0.73
CA ILE A 296 23.30 -4.86 -0.30
C ILE A 296 24.18 -3.62 -0.56
N PHE A 297 24.76 -3.02 0.47
CA PHE A 297 25.70 -1.90 0.32
C PHE A 297 26.95 -2.22 -0.52
N ASN A 298 27.30 -3.51 -0.60
CA ASN A 298 28.44 -3.98 -1.39
C ASN A 298 28.05 -4.44 -2.80
N ASP A 299 26.79 -4.28 -3.21
CA ASP A 299 26.36 -4.66 -4.55
C ASP A 299 26.98 -3.70 -5.61
N PRO A 300 27.42 -4.23 -6.77
CA PRO A 300 28.00 -3.44 -7.86
C PRO A 300 27.18 -2.22 -8.28
N TRP A 301 25.85 -2.32 -8.21
CA TRP A 301 24.98 -1.19 -8.58
C TRP A 301 25.16 0.03 -7.66
N LEU A 302 25.53 -0.17 -6.40
CA LEU A 302 25.75 0.89 -5.41
C LEU A 302 27.23 1.28 -5.24
N ALA A 303 28.14 0.66 -5.97
CA ALA A 303 29.58 0.84 -5.75
C ALA A 303 30.08 2.28 -5.90
N ASP A 304 29.47 3.04 -6.79
CA ASP A 304 29.81 4.44 -7.08
C ASP A 304 29.28 5.44 -6.04
N VAL A 305 28.24 5.09 -5.30
CA VAL A 305 27.61 5.99 -4.29
C VAL A 305 28.61 6.42 -3.22
N LYS A 306 29.54 5.53 -2.85
CA LYS A 306 30.60 5.82 -1.86
C LYS A 306 31.56 6.96 -2.30
N ASN A 307 31.61 7.23 -3.60
CA ASN A 307 32.44 8.26 -4.20
C ASN A 307 31.68 9.55 -4.52
N TYR A 308 30.39 9.61 -4.21
CA TYR A 308 29.57 10.80 -4.46
C TYR A 308 30.03 11.95 -3.59
N THR A 309 30.19 13.11 -4.23
CA THR A 309 30.67 14.34 -3.62
C THR A 309 29.53 15.20 -3.09
N ASN A 310 29.82 16.25 -2.35
CA ASN A 310 28.82 17.25 -1.96
C ASN A 310 28.12 17.86 -3.17
N GLU A 311 28.80 17.99 -4.32
CA GLU A 311 28.21 18.48 -5.56
C GLU A 311 27.11 17.50 -6.09
N ASP A 312 27.34 16.21 -6.01
CA ASP A 312 26.36 15.20 -6.42
C ASP A 312 25.10 15.26 -5.55
N TYR A 313 25.25 15.44 -4.24
CA TYR A 313 24.13 15.63 -3.32
C TYR A 313 23.41 16.95 -3.55
N GLN A 314 24.12 18.02 -3.91
CA GLN A 314 23.51 19.29 -4.25
C GLN A 314 22.74 19.24 -5.58
N GLN A 315 23.25 18.49 -6.57
CA GLN A 315 22.54 18.21 -7.82
C GLN A 315 21.25 17.42 -7.55
N TYR A 316 21.30 16.45 -6.65
CA TYR A 316 20.11 15.70 -6.22
C TYR A 316 19.08 16.62 -5.55
N GLU A 317 19.48 17.45 -4.59
CA GLU A 317 18.60 18.40 -3.92
C GLU A 317 17.95 19.36 -4.92
N ASN A 318 18.72 19.95 -5.84
CA ASN A 318 18.21 20.79 -6.92
C ASN A 318 17.24 20.07 -7.84
N TYR A 319 17.49 18.79 -8.15
CA TYR A 319 16.58 17.97 -8.93
C TYR A 319 15.23 17.80 -8.21
N MET A 320 15.25 17.53 -6.91
CA MET A 320 14.03 17.36 -6.09
C MET A 320 13.24 18.69 -5.98
N ILE A 321 13.92 19.83 -5.81
CA ILE A 321 13.33 21.18 -5.84
C ILE A 321 12.63 21.44 -7.20
N ASN A 322 13.30 21.10 -8.31
CA ASN A 322 12.70 21.26 -9.63
C ASN A 322 11.46 20.41 -9.84
N LEU A 323 11.43 19.18 -9.32
CA LEU A 323 10.22 18.35 -9.32
C LEU A 323 9.09 18.95 -8.49
N GLU A 324 9.40 19.63 -7.40
CA GLU A 324 8.40 20.32 -6.59
C GLU A 324 7.76 21.48 -7.34
N ASN A 325 8.57 22.31 -7.99
CA ASN A 325 8.15 23.50 -8.70
C ASN A 325 7.38 23.22 -10.01
N GLN A 326 7.52 22.05 -10.62
CA GLN A 326 6.80 21.68 -11.86
C GLN A 326 5.28 21.68 -11.71
N LYS A 327 4.74 21.46 -10.52
CA LYS A 327 3.27 21.41 -10.27
C LYS A 327 2.59 22.77 -10.33
N ASP A 328 3.27 23.82 -9.95
CA ASP A 328 2.67 25.17 -9.91
C ASP A 328 2.42 25.71 -11.32
N ASN A 329 3.23 25.34 -12.29
CA ASN A 329 3.09 25.76 -13.68
C ASN A 329 1.97 25.02 -14.43
N GLU A 330 1.81 23.68 -14.23
CA GLU A 330 0.71 22.94 -14.87
C GLU A 330 -0.68 23.37 -14.33
N THR A 331 -0.75 23.77 -13.06
CA THR A 331 -2.00 24.28 -12.45
C THR A 331 -2.33 25.69 -12.96
N LEU A 332 -1.33 26.52 -13.21
CA LEU A 332 -1.51 27.87 -13.77
C LEU A 332 -1.85 27.82 -15.26
N GLU A 333 -1.24 26.90 -16.03
CA GLU A 333 -1.57 26.73 -17.45
C GLU A 333 -2.98 26.16 -17.65
N ASN A 334 -3.40 25.19 -16.84
CA ASN A 334 -4.76 24.65 -16.88
C ASN A 334 -5.82 25.69 -16.43
N ASN A 335 -5.52 26.54 -15.46
CA ASN A 335 -6.40 27.63 -15.07
C ASN A 335 -6.47 28.74 -16.13
N ASN A 336 -5.38 29.01 -16.86
CA ASN A 336 -5.37 29.95 -17.95
C ASN A 336 -6.07 29.40 -19.21
N GLN A 337 -5.96 28.09 -19.51
CA GLN A 337 -6.69 27.44 -20.61
C GLN A 337 -8.19 27.35 -20.33
N THR A 338 -8.61 27.08 -19.07
CA THR A 338 -10.03 27.07 -18.69
C THR A 338 -10.63 28.48 -18.77
N ASN A 339 -9.87 29.52 -18.43
CA ASN A 339 -10.36 30.92 -18.57
C ASN A 339 -10.40 31.39 -20.03
N LEU A 340 -9.48 30.92 -20.91
CA LEU A 340 -9.58 31.23 -22.35
C LEU A 340 -10.70 30.45 -23.04
N ASN A 341 -10.95 29.21 -22.68
CA ASN A 341 -12.01 28.38 -23.27
C ASN A 341 -13.42 28.82 -22.85
N ASN A 342 -13.58 29.44 -21.68
CA ASN A 342 -14.86 29.99 -21.25
C ASN A 342 -15.24 31.32 -21.96
N GLN A 343 -14.31 31.95 -22.68
CA GLN A 343 -14.61 33.16 -23.50
C GLN A 343 -14.87 32.84 -24.99
N ILE A 344 -14.68 31.61 -25.47
CA ILE A 344 -14.79 31.25 -26.89
C ILE A 344 -16.02 30.37 -27.20
N ASN A 345 -16.75 29.84 -26.23
CA ASN A 345 -17.84 28.88 -26.45
C ASN A 345 -19.27 29.48 -26.33
N GLU A 346 -19.49 30.67 -26.83
CA GLU A 346 -20.83 31.05 -27.33
C GLU A 346 -20.79 31.19 -28.85
N GLY A 347 -20.91 30.06 -29.54
CA GLY A 347 -21.10 30.08 -30.98
C GLY A 347 -20.74 28.76 -31.67
N ASN A 348 -21.79 28.08 -32.13
CA ASN A 348 -21.80 27.00 -33.14
C ASN A 348 -21.45 25.57 -32.72
N ARG A 349 -22.51 24.84 -32.43
CA ARG A 349 -22.56 23.36 -32.61
C ARG A 349 -22.81 23.01 -34.06
N SER A 350 -21.91 22.27 -34.70
CA SER A 350 -22.24 21.38 -35.80
C SER A 350 -21.58 20.02 -35.49
N MET A 351 -22.40 18.97 -35.49
CA MET A 351 -21.99 17.56 -35.28
C MET A 351 -21.07 17.12 -36.42
N SER A 352 -19.97 16.44 -36.09
CA SER A 352 -19.30 15.49 -36.96
C SER A 352 -19.09 14.18 -36.20
N SER A 353 -19.58 13.12 -36.83
CA SER A 353 -19.44 11.72 -36.46
C SER A 353 -17.98 11.31 -36.56
N ASP A 354 -17.36 10.90 -35.44
CA ASP A 354 -16.26 9.93 -35.32
C ASP A 354 -15.80 9.93 -33.84
N ASP A 355 -16.71 9.54 -32.93
CA ASP A 355 -16.33 9.19 -31.56
C ASP A 355 -16.17 7.66 -31.49
N GLU A 356 -14.95 7.20 -31.66
CA GLU A 356 -14.53 5.86 -31.29
C GLU A 356 -14.74 5.65 -29.79
N ASN A 357 -15.58 4.67 -29.42
CA ASN A 357 -15.86 4.26 -28.05
C ASN A 357 -14.58 3.75 -27.36
N TYR A 358 -13.86 4.62 -26.68
CA TYR A 358 -12.75 4.25 -25.81
C TYR A 358 -13.29 3.85 -24.44
N PHE A 359 -13.23 2.55 -24.11
CA PHE A 359 -13.40 2.09 -22.74
C PHE A 359 -12.08 2.30 -22.00
N ASP A 360 -12.01 3.31 -21.15
CA ASP A 360 -10.88 3.56 -20.28
C ASP A 360 -11.11 2.93 -18.91
N PHE A 361 -10.10 2.20 -18.40
CA PHE A 361 -10.16 1.52 -17.11
C PHE A 361 -9.36 2.29 -16.09
N ASP A 362 -10.04 3.02 -15.21
CA ASP A 362 -9.40 3.61 -14.03
C ASP A 362 -9.64 2.69 -12.81
N ILE A 363 -8.62 1.91 -12.46
CA ILE A 363 -8.65 1.02 -11.28
C ILE A 363 -7.96 1.77 -10.15
N LYS A 364 -8.74 2.42 -9.29
CA LYS A 364 -8.22 3.08 -8.08
C LYS A 364 -8.59 2.25 -6.85
N PRO A 365 -7.60 1.73 -6.09
CA PRO A 365 -7.87 1.28 -4.75
C PRO A 365 -8.26 2.51 -3.92
N LYS A 366 -9.52 2.62 -3.55
CA LYS A 366 -9.99 3.64 -2.61
C LYS A 366 -10.25 2.95 -1.29
N TYR A 367 -9.33 3.10 -0.35
CA TYR A 367 -9.60 2.75 1.03
C TYR A 367 -10.61 3.76 1.57
N ILE A 368 -11.90 3.41 1.54
CA ILE A 368 -12.92 4.13 2.29
C ILE A 368 -13.27 3.26 3.48
N ASN A 369 -12.60 3.53 4.57
CA ASN A 369 -12.93 2.91 5.84
C ASN A 369 -14.00 3.76 6.52
N LYS A 370 -15.24 3.32 6.51
CA LYS A 370 -16.28 3.88 7.38
C LYS A 370 -16.63 2.95 8.57
N THR A 371 -16.14 1.71 8.56
CA THR A 371 -16.34 0.76 9.66
C THR A 371 -15.25 -0.30 9.56
N GLY A 372 -14.21 -0.22 10.36
CA GLY A 372 -13.05 -1.06 10.65
C GLY A 372 -12.84 -2.48 10.08
N LEU A 373 -13.63 -2.94 9.10
CA LEU A 373 -13.64 -4.34 8.63
C LEU A 373 -13.58 -4.50 7.10
N ASN A 374 -13.69 -3.43 6.30
CA ASN A 374 -13.98 -3.61 4.88
C ASN A 374 -12.93 -2.94 3.98
N ALA A 375 -11.96 -3.70 3.48
CA ALA A 375 -11.23 -3.30 2.29
C ALA A 375 -12.23 -3.11 1.13
N MET A 376 -12.23 -1.95 0.49
CA MET A 376 -13.08 -1.67 -0.66
C MET A 376 -12.21 -1.37 -1.86
N ASN A 377 -12.31 -2.21 -2.88
CA ASN A 377 -11.77 -1.95 -4.21
C ASN A 377 -12.92 -1.63 -5.15
N TYR A 378 -12.69 -0.82 -6.16
CA TYR A 378 -13.68 -0.58 -7.20
C TYR A 378 -13.06 -0.58 -8.60
N ILE A 379 -13.89 -0.92 -9.57
CA ILE A 379 -13.57 -0.87 -10.99
C ILE A 379 -14.52 0.15 -11.61
N LYS A 380 -13.96 1.16 -12.27
CA LYS A 380 -14.73 2.14 -13.02
C LYS A 380 -14.81 1.70 -14.48
N ILE A 381 -16.02 1.71 -15.03
CA ILE A 381 -16.30 1.38 -16.43
C ILE A 381 -16.85 2.65 -17.07
N ASN A 382 -16.11 3.21 -18.02
CA ASN A 382 -16.55 4.34 -18.82
C ASN A 382 -17.23 3.78 -20.09
N GLY A 383 -18.46 4.20 -20.36
CA GLY A 383 -19.25 3.77 -21.51
C GLY A 383 -20.60 3.17 -21.13
N TYR A 384 -21.39 2.81 -22.16
CA TYR A 384 -22.71 2.21 -21.96
C TYR A 384 -22.58 0.72 -21.65
N LEU A 385 -23.15 0.30 -20.53
CA LEU A 385 -23.19 -1.09 -20.08
C LEU A 385 -24.64 -1.41 -19.68
N ASN A 386 -25.20 -2.53 -20.14
CA ASN A 386 -26.43 -3.02 -19.54
C ASN A 386 -26.11 -3.64 -18.16
N PRO A 387 -26.52 -3.00 -17.07
CA PRO A 387 -26.11 -3.43 -15.72
C PRO A 387 -26.65 -4.82 -15.34
N ILE A 388 -27.82 -5.20 -15.85
CA ILE A 388 -28.46 -6.49 -15.56
C ILE A 388 -27.74 -7.63 -16.30
N ASP A 389 -27.45 -7.45 -17.56
CA ASP A 389 -26.75 -8.45 -18.37
C ASP A 389 -25.33 -8.65 -17.88
N PHE A 390 -24.64 -7.57 -17.55
CA PHE A 390 -23.30 -7.62 -16.96
C PHE A 390 -23.28 -8.36 -15.63
N MET A 391 -24.17 -8.02 -14.69
CA MET A 391 -24.21 -8.68 -13.39
C MET A 391 -24.63 -10.15 -13.52
N SER A 392 -25.52 -10.47 -14.44
CA SER A 392 -25.91 -11.86 -14.72
C SER A 392 -24.75 -12.69 -15.26
N PHE A 393 -23.95 -12.11 -16.18
CA PHE A 393 -22.73 -12.71 -16.67
C PHE A 393 -21.71 -12.93 -15.55
N LEU A 394 -21.41 -11.88 -14.77
CA LEU A 394 -20.43 -11.93 -13.68
C LEU A 394 -20.80 -13.01 -12.65
N LEU A 395 -22.05 -13.04 -12.19
CA LEU A 395 -22.50 -14.01 -11.20
C LEU A 395 -22.48 -15.45 -11.74
N LYS A 396 -22.80 -15.63 -13.03
CA LYS A 396 -22.69 -16.95 -13.67
C LYS A 396 -21.24 -17.42 -13.70
N LYS A 397 -20.30 -16.55 -14.10
CA LYS A 397 -18.87 -16.86 -14.14
C LYS A 397 -18.33 -17.19 -12.74
N LEU A 398 -18.66 -16.39 -11.74
CA LEU A 398 -18.25 -16.64 -10.36
C LEU A 398 -18.69 -18.01 -9.84
N ARG A 399 -19.93 -18.44 -10.16
CA ARG A 399 -20.42 -19.77 -9.79
C ARG A 399 -19.67 -20.89 -10.49
N THR A 400 -19.34 -20.70 -11.78
CA THR A 400 -18.72 -21.78 -12.59
C THR A 400 -17.22 -21.91 -12.38
N GLU A 401 -16.51 -20.81 -12.09
CA GLU A 401 -15.05 -20.79 -12.01
C GLU A 401 -14.53 -20.90 -10.57
N PHE A 402 -15.33 -20.50 -9.54
CA PHE A 402 -14.85 -20.44 -8.16
C PHE A 402 -15.64 -21.28 -7.17
N ASN A 403 -16.60 -22.06 -7.62
CA ASN A 403 -17.46 -22.88 -6.73
C ASN A 403 -17.97 -22.09 -5.49
N CYS A 404 -18.35 -20.82 -5.68
CA CYS A 404 -18.72 -19.91 -4.61
C CYS A 404 -20.24 -19.87 -4.36
N GLY A 405 -20.63 -19.63 -3.12
CA GLY A 405 -22.01 -19.33 -2.74
C GLY A 405 -22.38 -17.89 -3.12
N ILE A 406 -23.56 -17.66 -3.69
CA ILE A 406 -24.03 -16.32 -4.02
C ILE A 406 -25.38 -16.07 -3.36
N ARG A 407 -25.44 -15.04 -2.51
CA ARG A 407 -26.65 -14.54 -1.86
C ARG A 407 -27.01 -13.18 -2.44
N VAL A 408 -28.24 -13.05 -2.91
CA VAL A 408 -28.76 -11.76 -3.39
C VAL A 408 -29.22 -10.95 -2.17
N GLU A 409 -28.55 -9.82 -1.89
CA GLU A 409 -28.97 -8.91 -0.82
C GLU A 409 -30.04 -7.90 -1.29
N ASP A 410 -29.87 -7.32 -2.48
CA ASP A 410 -30.85 -6.40 -3.06
C ASP A 410 -30.79 -6.43 -4.60
N LYS A 411 -31.80 -7.02 -5.24
CA LYS A 411 -31.90 -7.10 -6.70
C LYS A 411 -32.03 -5.74 -7.38
N LYS A 412 -32.75 -4.81 -6.74
CA LYS A 412 -32.99 -3.47 -7.32
C LYS A 412 -31.72 -2.60 -7.31
N LYS A 413 -30.87 -2.82 -6.31
CA LYS A 413 -29.59 -2.11 -6.14
C LYS A 413 -28.41 -2.91 -6.67
N LEU A 414 -28.64 -4.02 -7.35
CA LEU A 414 -27.60 -4.92 -7.88
C LEU A 414 -26.50 -5.21 -6.84
N LYS A 415 -26.94 -5.62 -5.64
CA LYS A 415 -26.08 -5.92 -4.51
C LYS A 415 -26.12 -7.42 -4.21
N PHE A 416 -24.94 -8.05 -4.21
CA PHE A 416 -24.76 -9.49 -4.03
C PHE A 416 -23.66 -9.77 -3.01
N GLU A 417 -23.88 -10.78 -2.20
CA GLU A 417 -22.87 -11.34 -1.31
C GLU A 417 -22.33 -12.62 -1.95
N VAL A 418 -21.03 -12.71 -2.11
CA VAL A 418 -20.32 -13.86 -2.68
C VAL A 418 -19.46 -14.47 -1.59
N THR A 419 -19.69 -15.75 -1.28
CA THR A 419 -18.93 -16.52 -0.29
C THR A 419 -18.00 -17.46 -1.02
N PHE A 420 -16.70 -17.29 -0.86
CA PHE A 420 -15.68 -18.22 -1.33
C PHE A 420 -15.35 -19.17 -0.19
N THR A 421 -15.55 -20.48 -0.43
CA THR A 421 -15.14 -21.52 0.51
C THR A 421 -13.63 -21.67 0.52
N ASN A 422 -13.06 -22.04 1.66
CA ASN A 422 -11.63 -22.25 1.77
C ASN A 422 -11.29 -23.62 1.16
N GLU A 423 -10.52 -23.63 0.07
CA GLU A 423 -10.12 -24.87 -0.63
C GLU A 423 -9.43 -25.89 0.30
N ILE A 424 -8.69 -25.41 1.31
CA ILE A 424 -8.02 -26.25 2.29
C ILE A 424 -9.04 -26.99 3.17
N ARG A 425 -10.15 -26.35 3.51
CA ARG A 425 -11.22 -26.96 4.31
C ARG A 425 -11.90 -28.08 3.55
N ASP A 426 -12.22 -27.85 2.27
CA ASP A 426 -12.85 -28.85 1.40
C ASP A 426 -11.94 -30.06 1.14
N GLU A 427 -10.62 -29.85 1.04
CA GLU A 427 -9.64 -30.93 0.92
C GLU A 427 -9.49 -31.74 2.21
N LEU A 428 -9.57 -31.09 3.38
CA LEU A 428 -9.50 -31.76 4.69
C LEU A 428 -10.78 -32.53 5.02
N GLU A 429 -11.95 -31.99 4.71
CA GLU A 429 -13.21 -32.73 4.86
C GLU A 429 -13.23 -33.99 3.95
N LYS A 430 -12.61 -33.93 2.77
CA LYS A 430 -12.40 -35.08 1.90
C LYS A 430 -11.35 -36.06 2.47
N TYR A 431 -10.29 -35.54 3.07
CA TYR A 431 -9.23 -36.35 3.69
C TYR A 431 -9.75 -37.07 4.94
N GLU A 432 -10.52 -36.40 5.81
CA GLU A 432 -11.16 -37.03 6.98
C GLU A 432 -12.20 -38.08 6.60
N SER A 433 -12.93 -37.88 5.49
CA SER A 433 -13.89 -38.85 4.99
C SER A 433 -13.24 -40.07 4.31
N SER A 434 -11.94 -40.01 4.00
CA SER A 434 -11.17 -41.08 3.34
C SER A 434 -10.22 -41.84 4.28
N LYS A 435 -10.15 -41.49 5.56
CA LYS A 435 -9.32 -42.21 6.55
C LYS A 435 -9.96 -43.53 6.93
N ASP A 436 -9.57 -44.59 6.23
CA ASP A 436 -9.48 -45.93 6.80
C ASP A 436 -8.17 -45.99 7.62
N ALA A 437 -8.28 -46.55 8.83
CA ALA A 437 -7.27 -46.55 9.86
C ALA A 437 -5.91 -47.13 9.41
N GLU A 438 -4.84 -46.57 9.99
CA GLU A 438 -3.43 -46.97 9.97
C GLU A 438 -2.55 -46.14 9.04
N GLU A 439 -2.12 -44.99 9.58
CA GLU A 439 -0.72 -44.52 9.48
C GLU A 439 -0.52 -43.30 10.40
N GLU A 440 0.40 -43.41 11.33
CA GLU A 440 0.86 -42.35 12.21
C GLU A 440 1.61 -41.30 11.39
N GLU A 441 1.28 -40.01 11.65
CA GLU A 441 2.21 -38.91 11.77
C GLU A 441 2.03 -37.67 10.94
N GLN A 442 2.12 -36.70 11.63
CA GLN A 442 2.28 -35.24 11.68
C GLN A 442 0.98 -34.59 12.13
N GLU A 443 0.93 -34.30 13.44
CA GLU A 443 -0.04 -33.40 14.04
C GLU A 443 0.07 -32.01 13.37
N VAL A 444 -0.68 -31.81 12.31
CA VAL A 444 -1.11 -30.49 11.89
C VAL A 444 -2.21 -30.10 12.87
N ASP A 445 -2.01 -29.02 13.61
CA ASP A 445 -2.97 -28.58 14.62
C ASP A 445 -4.31 -28.25 13.93
N LEU A 446 -5.23 -29.20 13.98
CA LEU A 446 -6.60 -29.08 13.45
C LEU A 446 -7.32 -27.83 13.98
N ALA A 447 -6.95 -27.34 15.17
CA ALA A 447 -7.51 -26.14 15.76
C ALA A 447 -7.16 -24.87 14.95
N ASP A 448 -5.98 -24.81 14.33
CA ASP A 448 -5.56 -23.69 13.47
C ASP A 448 -6.32 -23.70 12.12
N ILE A 449 -6.71 -24.87 11.62
CA ILE A 449 -7.40 -25.04 10.35
C ILE A 449 -8.90 -24.77 10.50
N LEU A 450 -9.50 -25.17 11.63
CA LEU A 450 -10.91 -24.90 11.95
C LEU A 450 -11.19 -23.40 12.22
N GLN A 451 -10.15 -22.56 12.39
CA GLN A 451 -10.30 -21.11 12.52
C GLN A 451 -10.32 -20.35 11.18
N LEU A 452 -10.07 -21.01 10.06
CA LEU A 452 -10.15 -20.37 8.74
C LEU A 452 -11.61 -20.03 8.42
N LYS A 453 -11.91 -18.74 8.34
CA LYS A 453 -13.24 -18.22 8.01
C LYS A 453 -13.39 -18.12 6.50
N ASP A 454 -14.56 -18.43 5.97
CA ASP A 454 -14.90 -18.21 4.58
C ASP A 454 -14.69 -16.74 4.19
N ASN A 455 -14.24 -16.52 2.97
CA ASN A 455 -14.10 -15.16 2.45
C ASN A 455 -15.46 -14.69 1.91
N ILE A 456 -15.97 -13.61 2.45
CA ILE A 456 -17.24 -13.01 2.03
C ILE A 456 -16.94 -11.64 1.40
N ILE A 457 -17.30 -11.51 0.13
CA ILE A 457 -17.16 -10.28 -0.65
C ILE A 457 -18.56 -9.80 -1.06
N VAL A 458 -18.86 -8.54 -0.78
CA VAL A 458 -20.08 -7.89 -1.26
C VAL A 458 -19.75 -7.13 -2.53
N ILE A 459 -20.44 -7.47 -3.63
CA ILE A 459 -20.30 -6.80 -4.93
C ILE A 459 -21.51 -5.90 -5.14
N LYS A 460 -21.24 -4.64 -5.46
CA LYS A 460 -22.26 -3.62 -5.76
C LYS A 460 -21.95 -2.93 -7.06
N LEU A 461 -22.95 -2.69 -7.88
CA LEU A 461 -22.85 -1.87 -9.08
C LEU A 461 -23.53 -0.53 -8.86
N PHE A 462 -22.86 0.56 -9.22
CA PHE A 462 -23.35 1.92 -9.13
C PHE A 462 -23.24 2.61 -10.48
N GLU A 463 -24.23 3.43 -10.80
CA GLU A 463 -24.11 4.38 -11.90
C GLU A 463 -23.27 5.58 -11.46
N SER A 464 -22.27 5.95 -12.28
CA SER A 464 -21.37 7.06 -11.97
C SER A 464 -22.01 8.41 -12.35
N ILE A 465 -21.79 9.43 -11.52
CA ILE A 465 -22.30 10.81 -11.74
C ILE A 465 -21.78 11.39 -13.06
N ASN A 466 -20.63 10.95 -13.52
CA ASN A 466 -19.97 11.41 -14.74
C ASN A 466 -20.25 10.50 -15.96
N GLY A 467 -21.26 9.64 -15.86
CA GLY A 467 -21.55 8.58 -16.83
C GLY A 467 -20.72 7.31 -16.62
N GLY A 468 -21.23 6.15 -17.12
CA GLY A 468 -20.63 4.84 -16.89
C GLY A 468 -21.01 4.23 -15.55
N TYR A 469 -20.26 3.19 -15.13
CA TYR A 469 -20.59 2.40 -13.94
C TYR A 469 -19.38 2.20 -13.05
N GLU A 470 -19.62 2.04 -11.74
CA GLU A 470 -18.61 1.67 -10.75
C GLU A 470 -19.03 0.37 -10.06
N ILE A 471 -18.13 -0.63 -10.07
CA ILE A 471 -18.31 -1.89 -9.38
C ILE A 471 -17.50 -1.86 -8.10
N HIS A 472 -18.17 -1.91 -6.98
CA HIS A 472 -17.54 -1.86 -5.68
C HIS A 472 -17.47 -3.27 -5.08
N PHE A 473 -16.27 -3.65 -4.62
CA PHE A 473 -15.98 -4.90 -3.94
C PHE A 473 -15.67 -4.60 -2.48
N ILE A 474 -16.49 -5.10 -1.58
CA ILE A 474 -16.39 -4.83 -0.15
C ILE A 474 -16.10 -6.16 0.56
N LYS A 475 -14.93 -6.28 1.16
CA LYS A 475 -14.62 -7.41 2.04
C LYS A 475 -15.52 -7.33 3.27
N LYS A 476 -16.27 -8.39 3.55
CA LYS A 476 -17.15 -8.50 4.71
C LYS A 476 -16.59 -9.44 5.77
N GLN A 477 -15.94 -10.50 5.35
CA GLN A 477 -15.35 -11.52 6.22
C GLN A 477 -14.19 -12.22 5.50
N GLY A 478 -13.32 -12.89 6.27
CA GLY A 478 -12.22 -13.70 5.77
C GLY A 478 -10.87 -12.97 5.79
N GLU A 479 -9.85 -13.63 5.28
CA GLU A 479 -8.49 -13.09 5.23
C GLU A 479 -8.34 -12.04 4.13
N TYR A 480 -7.58 -10.95 4.40
CA TYR A 480 -7.39 -9.85 3.46
C TYR A 480 -6.68 -10.31 2.18
N MET A 481 -5.76 -11.24 2.31
CA MET A 481 -4.99 -11.76 1.18
C MET A 481 -5.83 -12.60 0.21
N GLU A 482 -6.69 -13.45 0.75
CA GLU A 482 -7.67 -14.21 -0.03
C GLU A 482 -8.66 -13.27 -0.73
N TYR A 483 -9.09 -12.21 -0.05
CA TYR A 483 -9.88 -11.16 -0.67
C TYR A 483 -9.15 -10.50 -1.86
N CYS A 484 -7.86 -10.17 -1.73
CA CYS A 484 -7.08 -9.59 -2.84
C CYS A 484 -6.92 -10.56 -4.02
N LYS A 485 -6.74 -11.87 -3.74
CA LYS A 485 -6.69 -12.92 -4.76
C LYS A 485 -7.99 -12.96 -5.54
N HIS A 486 -9.10 -13.12 -4.87
CA HIS A 486 -10.42 -13.17 -5.51
C HIS A 486 -10.79 -11.87 -6.24
N PHE A 487 -10.42 -10.72 -5.69
CA PHE A 487 -10.62 -9.44 -6.37
C PHE A 487 -9.88 -9.37 -7.71
N GLU A 488 -8.59 -9.78 -7.78
CA GLU A 488 -7.84 -9.79 -9.03
C GLU A 488 -8.39 -10.80 -10.05
N GLU A 489 -8.84 -11.96 -9.61
CA GLU A 489 -9.50 -12.96 -10.45
C GLU A 489 -10.80 -12.43 -11.03
N ILE A 490 -11.68 -11.84 -10.21
CA ILE A 490 -12.93 -11.21 -10.64
C ILE A 490 -12.67 -10.06 -11.62
N LYS A 491 -11.66 -9.27 -11.38
CA LYS A 491 -11.23 -8.17 -12.26
C LYS A 491 -10.84 -8.66 -13.65
N ASN A 492 -10.17 -9.79 -13.75
CA ASN A 492 -9.83 -10.40 -15.06
C ASN A 492 -11.08 -10.85 -15.81
N ILE A 493 -12.04 -11.49 -15.14
CA ILE A 493 -13.34 -11.85 -15.73
C ILE A 493 -14.07 -10.62 -16.29
N ILE A 494 -14.05 -9.51 -15.56
CA ILE A 494 -14.66 -8.25 -16.00
C ILE A 494 -13.97 -7.71 -17.23
N LYS A 495 -12.64 -7.73 -17.28
CA LYS A 495 -11.86 -7.30 -18.45
C LYS A 495 -12.20 -8.13 -19.69
N ASP A 496 -12.26 -9.45 -19.54
CA ASP A 496 -12.57 -10.35 -20.66
C ASP A 496 -13.98 -10.09 -21.20
N TYR A 497 -14.96 -9.86 -20.33
CA TYR A 497 -16.32 -9.49 -20.75
C TYR A 497 -16.33 -8.18 -21.55
N LEU A 498 -15.62 -7.16 -21.09
CA LEU A 498 -15.59 -5.86 -21.73
C LEU A 498 -14.83 -5.88 -23.06
N ASN A 499 -13.81 -6.73 -23.19
CA ASN A 499 -13.13 -6.95 -24.47
C ASN A 499 -14.06 -7.59 -25.51
N VAL A 500 -14.86 -8.59 -25.12
CA VAL A 500 -15.86 -9.23 -26.01
C VAL A 500 -16.92 -8.23 -26.50
N ILE A 501 -17.35 -7.28 -25.64
CA ILE A 501 -18.31 -6.24 -26.04
C ILE A 501 -17.68 -5.23 -27.02
N LYS A 502 -16.36 -4.98 -26.95
CA LYS A 502 -15.67 -4.10 -27.90
C LYS A 502 -15.55 -4.67 -29.31
N GLU A 503 -15.47 -6.00 -29.40
CA GLU A 503 -15.30 -6.71 -30.69
C GLU A 503 -16.63 -6.94 -31.40
N ASN A 504 -17.77 -6.73 -30.76
CA ASN A 504 -19.12 -6.81 -31.29
C ASN A 504 -19.77 -5.43 -31.45
#